data_876fc0cf0b605541093e6d82efd1bfa4
#
_entry.id   876fc0cf0b605541093e6d82efd1bfa4
#
_cell.length_a   1.000
_cell.length_b   1.000
_cell.length_c   1.000
_cell.angle_alpha   90.00
_cell.angle_beta   90.00
_cell.angle_gamma   90.00
#
_symmetry.space_group_name_H-M   'P 1'
#
loop_
_entity.id
_entity.type
_entity.pdbx_description
1 polymer ?
#
loop_
_entity_poly.entity_id
_entity_poly.type
_entity_poly.pdbx_seq_one_letter_code
_entity_poly.pdbx_strand_id
1 'polypeptide(L)'
;MQAELVFTITTDLGDSFLFPEAPIDLVVTAHVYSPSGTSIQELSQHGKLQWTPGRRVAKPVYELPPTVVNAMMSGHAVELCVSPESSFSADGFYSILTSANDQHSHIGGRGLVMPEQVTLNGPDADDDISTRKIRLNANNEFPKYLEIEEEIGESIARHIWDAGVVALSAVAGTYKFPQLESSQHPCMQTLRRMFDTSESGMNILELGCGVGILGTGLCAVYPRDRAADCTILMTDLDEAEGRAQANIALLKHNHSGSQLGNATILYENLNWEHGRQGRFGPEVQRRRWDLVLLSDCTYNVDVLPALVGTLSALHDANVQQARATDGDTNAFATRVFLATKPRHASETALFGMMESEGWRTLETQILPLPVLGAEPESVEMYLFEKV
;
A
#
# COMPACT_ATOMS: atom_id res chain seq x y z
N MET A 1 -25.71 -4.90 24.63
CA MET A 1 -25.25 -3.71 23.85
C MET A 1 -25.33 -4.09 22.39
N GLN A 2 -25.80 -3.17 21.54
CA GLN A 2 -25.88 -3.39 20.10
C GLN A 2 -24.84 -2.52 19.39
N ALA A 3 -24.27 -3.03 18.31
CA ALA A 3 -23.46 -2.31 17.36
C ALA A 3 -24.17 -2.30 16.01
N GLU A 4 -24.37 -1.12 15.44
CA GLU A 4 -24.85 -0.94 14.07
C GLU A 4 -23.64 -0.60 13.20
N LEU A 5 -23.43 -1.38 12.13
CA LEU A 5 -22.42 -1.11 11.13
C LEU A 5 -23.08 -0.54 9.88
N VAL A 6 -22.49 0.47 9.29
CA VAL A 6 -22.92 1.01 8.00
C VAL A 6 -21.69 1.00 7.09
N PHE A 7 -21.75 0.22 6.01
CA PHE A 7 -20.61 0.14 5.09
C PHE A 7 -21.06 -0.05 3.63
N THR A 8 -20.14 0.26 2.74
CA THR A 8 -20.21 0.02 1.30
C THR A 8 -19.04 -0.83 0.86
N ILE A 9 -19.15 -1.50 -0.29
CA ILE A 9 -18.00 -2.11 -0.98
C ILE A 9 -17.93 -1.45 -2.36
N THR A 10 -16.84 -0.75 -2.60
CA THR A 10 -16.61 0.05 -3.81
C THR A 10 -15.24 -0.25 -4.41
N THR A 11 -14.98 0.28 -5.60
CA THR A 11 -13.62 0.45 -6.13
C THR A 11 -12.81 1.36 -5.22
N ASP A 12 -11.51 1.41 -5.44
CA ASP A 12 -10.61 2.33 -4.73
C ASP A 12 -10.94 3.83 -4.95
N LEU A 13 -11.55 4.18 -6.10
CA LEU A 13 -12.10 5.53 -6.36
C LEU A 13 -13.41 5.83 -5.63
N GLY A 14 -14.11 4.80 -5.12
CA GLY A 14 -15.42 4.96 -4.52
C GLY A 14 -16.56 5.29 -5.51
N ASP A 15 -16.27 5.32 -6.80
CA ASP A 15 -17.21 5.72 -7.85
C ASP A 15 -18.14 4.60 -8.33
N SER A 16 -17.75 3.35 -8.07
CA SER A 16 -18.48 2.16 -8.48
C SER A 16 -18.65 1.18 -7.33
N PHE A 17 -19.89 0.73 -7.12
CA PHE A 17 -20.20 -0.29 -6.11
C PHE A 17 -19.88 -1.68 -6.66
N LEU A 18 -19.40 -2.56 -5.78
CA LEU A 18 -19.18 -3.96 -6.11
C LEU A 18 -20.48 -4.59 -6.61
N PHE A 19 -20.45 -5.15 -7.82
CA PHE A 19 -21.56 -5.82 -8.47
C PHE A 19 -21.20 -7.28 -8.81
N PRO A 20 -21.21 -8.20 -7.82
CA PRO A 20 -20.81 -9.58 -8.04
C PRO A 20 -21.85 -10.33 -8.88
N GLU A 21 -21.43 -11.36 -9.62
CA GLU A 21 -22.36 -12.24 -10.36
C GLU A 21 -23.24 -13.09 -9.43
N ALA A 22 -22.70 -13.48 -8.27
CA ALA A 22 -23.40 -14.21 -7.22
C ALA A 22 -23.18 -13.53 -5.86
N PRO A 23 -24.10 -13.70 -4.90
CA PRO A 23 -23.93 -13.17 -3.54
C PRO A 23 -22.61 -13.61 -2.90
N ILE A 24 -21.89 -12.67 -2.27
CA ILE A 24 -20.67 -12.93 -1.51
C ILE A 24 -21.02 -12.96 -0.03
N ASP A 25 -20.71 -14.05 0.64
CA ASP A 25 -20.86 -14.16 2.09
C ASP A 25 -19.86 -13.23 2.79
N LEU A 26 -20.36 -12.44 3.75
CA LEU A 26 -19.55 -11.56 4.59
C LEU A 26 -19.61 -12.04 6.03
N VAL A 27 -18.51 -11.89 6.73
CA VAL A 27 -18.35 -12.23 8.14
C VAL A 27 -17.97 -10.96 8.91
N VAL A 28 -18.59 -10.79 10.08
CA VAL A 28 -18.19 -9.73 11.03
C VAL A 28 -17.63 -10.41 12.28
N THR A 29 -16.42 -10.01 12.65
CA THR A 29 -15.74 -10.52 13.84
C THR A 29 -15.41 -9.39 14.81
N ALA A 30 -15.49 -9.67 16.10
CA ALA A 30 -14.98 -8.79 17.14
C ALA A 30 -13.59 -9.26 17.57
N HIS A 31 -12.62 -8.37 17.51
CA HIS A 31 -11.24 -8.59 17.96
C HIS A 31 -11.06 -7.86 19.29
N VAL A 32 -10.76 -8.60 20.34
CA VAL A 32 -10.49 -8.06 21.68
C VAL A 32 -9.00 -8.15 21.98
N TYR A 33 -8.38 -7.02 22.22
CA TYR A 33 -6.95 -6.92 22.54
C TYR A 33 -6.78 -6.78 24.05
N SER A 34 -6.19 -7.79 24.67
CA SER A 34 -5.92 -7.84 26.11
C SER A 34 -4.45 -8.10 26.40
N PRO A 35 -3.95 -7.85 27.63
CA PRO A 35 -2.58 -8.18 28.00
C PRO A 35 -2.24 -9.68 27.87
N SER A 36 -3.26 -10.54 27.89
CA SER A 36 -3.12 -11.99 27.71
C SER A 36 -3.10 -12.43 26.24
N GLY A 37 -3.35 -11.51 25.31
CA GLY A 37 -3.38 -11.77 23.86
C GLY A 37 -4.67 -11.30 23.21
N THR A 38 -4.76 -11.51 21.90
CA THR A 38 -5.94 -11.18 21.09
C THR A 38 -6.90 -12.36 21.05
N SER A 39 -8.18 -12.10 21.33
CA SER A 39 -9.27 -13.06 21.08
C SER A 39 -10.17 -12.57 19.96
N ILE A 40 -10.56 -13.50 19.08
CA ILE A 40 -11.42 -13.21 17.92
C ILE A 40 -12.73 -13.97 18.12
N GLN A 41 -13.84 -13.27 17.97
CA GLN A 41 -15.17 -13.85 18.09
C GLN A 41 -16.03 -13.42 16.91
N GLU A 42 -16.56 -14.39 16.17
CA GLU A 42 -17.53 -14.12 15.11
C GLU A 42 -18.85 -13.64 15.72
N LEU A 43 -19.37 -12.56 15.15
CA LEU A 43 -20.67 -12.00 15.53
C LEU A 43 -21.77 -12.64 14.68
N SER A 44 -22.76 -13.22 15.36
CA SER A 44 -23.90 -13.82 14.68
C SER A 44 -25.06 -12.83 14.57
N GLN A 45 -25.77 -12.90 13.45
CA GLN A 45 -27.04 -12.21 13.23
C GLN A 45 -28.10 -13.18 12.73
N HIS A 46 -29.37 -12.74 12.68
CA HIS A 46 -30.41 -13.52 12.03
C HIS A 46 -30.22 -13.56 10.51
N GLY A 47 -29.81 -14.72 9.99
CA GLY A 47 -29.47 -14.93 8.57
C GLY A 47 -28.00 -14.62 8.26
N LYS A 48 -27.61 -14.95 7.03
CA LYS A 48 -26.26 -14.65 6.53
C LYS A 48 -26.16 -13.20 6.08
N LEU A 49 -25.08 -12.53 6.45
CA LEU A 49 -24.72 -11.26 5.84
C LEU A 49 -24.13 -11.53 4.47
N GLN A 50 -24.74 -10.97 3.42
CA GLN A 50 -24.28 -11.15 2.05
C GLN A 50 -24.23 -9.83 1.32
N TRP A 51 -23.19 -9.65 0.49
CA TRP A 51 -23.18 -8.60 -0.51
C TRP A 51 -23.78 -9.15 -1.81
N THR A 52 -24.93 -8.59 -2.21
CA THR A 52 -25.70 -9.07 -3.36
C THR A 52 -25.58 -8.11 -4.54
N PRO A 53 -25.78 -8.58 -5.79
CA PRO A 53 -25.84 -7.70 -6.96
C PRO A 53 -26.79 -6.53 -6.74
N GLY A 54 -26.33 -5.31 -7.04
CA GLY A 54 -27.12 -4.08 -6.89
C GLY A 54 -27.21 -3.52 -5.47
N ARG A 55 -26.62 -4.18 -4.47
CA ARG A 55 -26.50 -3.59 -3.13
C ARG A 55 -25.53 -2.44 -3.16
N ARG A 56 -25.91 -1.31 -2.52
CA ARG A 56 -25.06 -0.12 -2.40
C ARG A 56 -24.58 0.12 -0.97
N VAL A 57 -25.36 -0.33 0.02
CA VAL A 57 -25.05 -0.16 1.43
C VAL A 57 -25.54 -1.39 2.21
N ALA A 58 -24.79 -1.79 3.20
CA ALA A 58 -25.20 -2.76 4.21
C ALA A 58 -25.31 -2.06 5.57
N LYS A 59 -26.35 -2.44 6.35
CA LYS A 59 -26.61 -1.89 7.70
C LYS A 59 -26.96 -3.03 8.66
N PRO A 60 -26.06 -3.97 8.91
CA PRO A 60 -26.30 -5.02 9.88
C PRO A 60 -26.23 -4.50 11.31
N VAL A 61 -27.06 -5.07 12.18
CA VAL A 61 -27.06 -4.79 13.62
C VAL A 61 -26.72 -6.08 14.36
N TYR A 62 -25.74 -6.00 15.24
CA TYR A 62 -25.26 -7.13 16.03
C TYR A 62 -25.49 -6.89 17.51
N GLU A 63 -25.93 -7.94 18.21
CA GLU A 63 -25.85 -7.97 19.67
C GLU A 63 -24.42 -8.38 20.07
N LEU A 64 -23.72 -7.45 20.75
CA LEU A 64 -22.37 -7.73 21.21
C LEU A 64 -22.41 -8.78 22.33
N PRO A 65 -21.59 -9.87 22.19
CA PRO A 65 -21.49 -10.89 23.22
C PRO A 65 -21.07 -10.31 24.57
N PRO A 66 -21.51 -10.89 25.70
CA PRO A 66 -21.12 -10.43 27.03
C PRO A 66 -19.59 -10.35 27.23
N THR A 67 -18.84 -11.24 26.60
CA THR A 67 -17.36 -11.26 26.62
C THR A 67 -16.77 -9.99 26.00
N VAL A 68 -17.30 -9.55 24.87
CA VAL A 68 -16.90 -8.31 24.17
C VAL A 68 -17.26 -7.10 24.98
N VAL A 69 -18.52 -7.02 25.48
CA VAL A 69 -18.98 -5.92 26.31
C VAL A 69 -18.16 -5.78 27.60
N ASN A 70 -17.87 -6.89 28.27
CA ASN A 70 -17.05 -6.88 29.48
C ASN A 70 -15.61 -6.42 29.20
N ALA A 71 -15.04 -6.80 28.07
CA ALA A 71 -13.73 -6.35 27.66
C ALA A 71 -13.70 -4.82 27.43
N MET A 72 -14.70 -4.27 26.74
CA MET A 72 -14.84 -2.82 26.55
C MET A 72 -14.96 -2.09 27.90
N MET A 73 -15.79 -2.61 28.79
CA MET A 73 -15.97 -2.02 30.13
C MET A 73 -14.70 -2.12 30.99
N SER A 74 -13.84 -3.10 30.72
CA SER A 74 -12.54 -3.27 31.39
C SER A 74 -11.42 -2.43 30.75
N GLY A 75 -11.74 -1.61 29.75
CA GLY A 75 -10.78 -0.74 29.05
C GLY A 75 -9.91 -1.44 28.03
N HIS A 76 -10.26 -2.67 27.63
CA HIS A 76 -9.57 -3.36 26.52
C HIS A 76 -10.03 -2.75 25.19
N ALA A 77 -9.08 -2.61 24.25
CA ALA A 77 -9.42 -2.20 22.90
C ALA A 77 -10.21 -3.30 22.19
N VAL A 78 -11.27 -2.89 21.47
CA VAL A 78 -12.12 -3.78 20.69
C VAL A 78 -12.30 -3.20 19.31
N GLU A 79 -12.00 -4.01 18.30
CA GLU A 79 -12.23 -3.70 16.89
C GLU A 79 -13.31 -4.61 16.32
N LEU A 80 -14.11 -4.10 15.41
CA LEU A 80 -14.94 -4.91 14.51
C LEU A 80 -14.28 -5.00 13.16
N CYS A 81 -14.19 -6.22 12.64
CA CYS A 81 -13.67 -6.50 11.31
C CYS A 81 -14.81 -7.00 10.42
N VAL A 82 -15.01 -6.35 9.28
CA VAL A 82 -15.86 -6.81 8.19
C VAL A 82 -14.97 -7.44 7.13
N SER A 83 -15.17 -8.70 6.82
CA SER A 83 -14.40 -9.41 5.81
C SER A 83 -15.30 -10.26 4.90
N PRO A 84 -14.94 -10.44 3.62
CA PRO A 84 -15.58 -11.45 2.78
C PRO A 84 -15.10 -12.85 3.21
N GLU A 85 -15.78 -13.88 2.71
CA GLU A 85 -15.22 -15.24 2.82
C GLU A 85 -13.81 -15.33 2.23
N SER A 86 -13.00 -16.26 2.71
CA SER A 86 -11.56 -16.31 2.44
C SER A 86 -11.17 -16.33 0.97
N SER A 87 -12.04 -16.88 0.10
CA SER A 87 -11.80 -16.93 -1.34
C SER A 87 -11.86 -15.57 -2.04
N PHE A 88 -12.47 -14.56 -1.41
CA PHE A 88 -12.61 -13.20 -1.91
C PHE A 88 -11.81 -12.18 -1.08
N SER A 89 -11.02 -12.64 -0.12
CA SER A 89 -10.32 -11.74 0.81
C SER A 89 -8.94 -11.31 0.31
N ALA A 90 -8.72 -10.01 0.21
CA ALA A 90 -7.41 -9.40 -0.01
C ALA A 90 -6.66 -9.19 1.33
N ASP A 91 -6.59 -10.22 2.16
CA ASP A 91 -6.03 -10.15 3.51
C ASP A 91 -4.51 -10.35 3.59
N GLY A 92 -3.84 -10.58 2.46
CA GLY A 92 -2.40 -10.81 2.43
C GLY A 92 -1.79 -10.83 1.03
N PHE A 93 -0.48 -10.70 0.95
CA PHE A 93 0.25 -10.64 -0.32
C PHE A 93 0.00 -11.85 -1.23
N TYR A 94 -0.12 -13.04 -0.65
CA TYR A 94 -0.33 -14.26 -1.44
C TYR A 94 -1.69 -14.23 -2.15
N SER A 95 -2.77 -13.91 -1.43
CA SER A 95 -4.11 -13.83 -2.02
C SER A 95 -4.17 -12.76 -3.12
N ILE A 96 -3.55 -11.59 -2.90
CA ILE A 96 -3.49 -10.51 -3.89
C ILE A 96 -2.75 -10.95 -5.16
N LEU A 97 -1.58 -11.59 -5.03
CA LEU A 97 -0.76 -11.99 -6.17
C LEU A 97 -1.30 -13.21 -6.95
N THR A 98 -2.09 -14.06 -6.31
CA THR A 98 -2.60 -15.29 -6.93
C THR A 98 -4.03 -15.19 -7.44
N SER A 99 -4.78 -14.20 -7.00
CA SER A 99 -6.20 -14.02 -7.39
C SER A 99 -6.41 -13.90 -8.90
N ALA A 100 -5.45 -13.34 -9.61
CA ALA A 100 -5.49 -13.19 -11.07
C ALA A 100 -5.20 -14.50 -11.84
N ASN A 101 -4.50 -15.44 -11.21
CA ASN A 101 -4.05 -16.69 -11.85
C ASN A 101 -5.00 -17.85 -11.63
N ASP A 102 -6.10 -17.67 -10.92
CA ASP A 102 -7.05 -18.75 -10.66
C ASP A 102 -7.94 -19.03 -11.90
N GLN A 103 -7.28 -19.35 -13.03
CA GLN A 103 -7.91 -19.75 -14.29
C GLN A 103 -8.73 -21.05 -14.17
N HIS A 104 -8.69 -21.71 -13.01
CA HIS A 104 -9.43 -22.96 -12.75
C HIS A 104 -10.77 -22.76 -12.06
N SER A 105 -11.10 -21.53 -11.67
CA SER A 105 -12.45 -21.24 -11.20
C SER A 105 -13.36 -21.02 -12.42
N HIS A 106 -14.37 -21.89 -12.58
CA HIS A 106 -15.47 -21.70 -13.54
C HIS A 106 -16.34 -20.45 -13.25
N ILE A 107 -15.93 -19.63 -12.32
CA ILE A 107 -16.46 -18.33 -11.95
C ILE A 107 -15.43 -17.33 -12.46
N GLY A 108 -15.78 -16.50 -13.42
CA GLY A 108 -14.90 -15.47 -14.01
C GLY A 108 -14.12 -14.71 -12.94
N GLY A 109 -12.95 -14.16 -13.27
CA GLY A 109 -11.92 -13.64 -12.36
C GLY A 109 -12.48 -13.12 -11.05
N ARG A 110 -12.03 -13.71 -9.94
CA ARG A 110 -12.52 -13.35 -8.60
C ARG A 110 -11.89 -12.03 -8.19
N GLY A 111 -12.70 -10.97 -8.16
CA GLY A 111 -12.26 -9.76 -7.49
C GLY A 111 -12.03 -10.01 -6.00
N LEU A 112 -11.13 -9.26 -5.41
CA LEU A 112 -10.85 -9.33 -4.00
C LEU A 112 -11.42 -8.12 -3.28
N VAL A 113 -11.87 -8.34 -2.06
CA VAL A 113 -12.32 -7.30 -1.12
C VAL A 113 -11.32 -7.24 0.03
N MET A 114 -10.76 -6.08 0.27
CA MET A 114 -9.88 -5.87 1.41
C MET A 114 -10.72 -5.80 2.69
N PRO A 115 -10.41 -6.63 3.70
CA PRO A 115 -11.06 -6.53 5.01
C PRO A 115 -10.88 -5.17 5.65
N GLU A 116 -11.90 -4.69 6.35
CA GLU A 116 -11.91 -3.40 7.03
C GLU A 116 -12.13 -3.57 8.52
N GLN A 117 -11.41 -2.77 9.31
CA GLN A 117 -11.52 -2.79 10.76
C GLN A 117 -11.80 -1.40 11.28
N VAL A 118 -12.74 -1.34 12.24
CA VAL A 118 -13.11 -0.12 12.94
C VAL A 118 -13.00 -0.33 14.44
N THR A 119 -12.46 0.64 15.16
CA THR A 119 -12.33 0.59 16.61
C THR A 119 -13.63 0.99 17.27
N LEU A 120 -14.17 0.12 18.15
CA LEU A 120 -15.43 0.39 18.88
C LEU A 120 -15.26 1.30 20.09
N ASN A 121 -14.06 1.31 20.69
CA ASN A 121 -13.83 2.02 21.95
C ASN A 121 -12.35 2.37 22.09
N GLY A 122 -12.08 3.43 22.84
CA GLY A 122 -10.72 3.92 23.10
C GLY A 122 -10.61 5.41 22.80
N PRO A 123 -9.47 6.04 23.16
CA PRO A 123 -9.24 7.46 22.90
C PRO A 123 -9.08 7.78 21.42
N ASP A 124 -8.71 6.77 20.60
CA ASP A 124 -8.47 6.88 19.17
C ASP A 124 -9.65 6.34 18.34
N ALA A 125 -10.80 6.07 18.98
CA ALA A 125 -12.01 5.68 18.26
C ALA A 125 -12.54 6.88 17.50
N ASP A 126 -12.38 6.86 16.18
CA ASP A 126 -12.85 7.88 15.25
C ASP A 126 -13.66 7.17 14.16
N ASP A 127 -14.91 7.62 13.97
CA ASP A 127 -15.82 7.02 12.99
C ASP A 127 -15.36 7.24 11.53
N ASP A 128 -14.47 8.23 11.33
CA ASP A 128 -13.93 8.57 10.01
C ASP A 128 -12.63 7.83 9.68
N ILE A 129 -12.10 7.01 10.59
CA ILE A 129 -10.87 6.25 10.39
C ILE A 129 -11.16 4.77 10.27
N SER A 130 -10.65 4.14 9.22
CA SER A 130 -10.64 2.70 9.07
C SER A 130 -9.21 2.14 9.00
N THR A 131 -9.03 0.93 9.50
CA THR A 131 -7.76 0.22 9.49
C THR A 131 -7.82 -0.96 8.53
N ARG A 132 -6.83 -1.04 7.63
CA ARG A 132 -6.59 -2.20 6.76
C ARG A 132 -5.41 -2.99 7.30
N LYS A 133 -5.56 -4.32 7.37
CA LYS A 133 -4.51 -5.22 7.84
C LYS A 133 -4.13 -6.20 6.74
N ILE A 134 -2.89 -6.11 6.28
CA ILE A 134 -2.34 -7.00 5.25
C ILE A 134 -1.37 -7.96 5.92
N ARG A 135 -1.60 -9.25 5.77
CA ARG A 135 -0.76 -10.29 6.36
C ARG A 135 0.60 -10.37 5.68
N LEU A 136 1.64 -10.20 6.48
CA LEU A 136 3.04 -10.18 6.03
C LEU A 136 3.69 -11.57 5.94
N ASN A 137 3.12 -12.57 6.61
CA ASN A 137 3.68 -13.93 6.67
C ASN A 137 2.64 -15.00 6.37
N ALA A 138 3.10 -16.16 5.92
CA ALA A 138 2.24 -17.32 5.66
C ALA A 138 1.87 -18.12 6.92
N ASN A 139 2.49 -17.83 8.08
CA ASN A 139 2.23 -18.56 9.30
C ASN A 139 0.92 -18.10 9.95
N ASN A 140 -0.04 -19.00 10.07
CA ASN A 140 -1.35 -18.73 10.67
C ASN A 140 -1.35 -18.78 12.21
N GLU A 141 -0.36 -19.43 12.85
CA GLU A 141 -0.29 -19.49 14.30
C GLU A 141 0.15 -18.16 14.92
N PHE A 142 1.03 -17.42 14.22
CA PHE A 142 1.52 -16.12 14.67
C PHE A 142 1.48 -15.14 13.50
N PRO A 143 0.29 -14.68 13.09
CA PRO A 143 0.15 -13.78 11.96
C PRO A 143 0.79 -12.42 12.30
N LYS A 144 1.52 -11.87 11.33
CA LYS A 144 2.06 -10.51 11.36
C LYS A 144 1.36 -9.70 10.30
N TYR A 145 0.94 -8.51 10.67
CA TYR A 145 0.21 -7.62 9.78
C TYR A 145 0.99 -6.33 9.55
N LEU A 146 0.88 -5.81 8.35
CA LEU A 146 0.99 -4.39 8.07
C LEU A 146 -0.37 -3.79 8.36
N GLU A 147 -0.43 -2.83 9.25
CA GLU A 147 -1.64 -2.08 9.56
C GLU A 147 -1.50 -0.69 8.98
N ILE A 148 -2.50 -0.27 8.21
CA ILE A 148 -2.57 1.05 7.58
C ILE A 148 -3.94 1.64 7.86
N GLU A 149 -3.94 2.84 8.39
CA GLU A 149 -5.14 3.64 8.59
C GLU A 149 -5.38 4.53 7.37
N GLU A 150 -6.65 4.62 6.98
CA GLU A 150 -7.14 5.56 5.98
C GLU A 150 -8.33 6.35 6.54
N GLU A 151 -8.63 7.50 5.96
CA GLU A 151 -9.77 8.32 6.37
C GLU A 151 -10.94 8.09 5.41
N ILE A 152 -12.13 7.88 5.97
CA ILE A 152 -13.38 7.80 5.21
C ILE A 152 -13.84 9.24 4.95
N GLY A 153 -13.53 9.77 3.75
CA GLY A 153 -13.84 11.17 3.45
C GLY A 153 -13.54 11.58 2.01
N GLU A 154 -13.48 12.87 1.77
CA GLU A 154 -13.32 13.43 0.43
C GLU A 154 -11.85 13.58 -0.03
N SER A 155 -10.88 13.45 0.87
CA SER A 155 -9.48 13.67 0.52
C SER A 155 -8.86 12.45 -0.15
N ILE A 156 -8.53 12.60 -1.43
CA ILE A 156 -7.84 11.60 -2.26
C ILE A 156 -6.50 11.15 -1.64
N ALA A 157 -5.78 12.07 -0.99
CA ALA A 157 -4.48 11.79 -0.38
C ALA A 157 -4.57 10.88 0.88
N ARG A 158 -5.76 10.62 1.41
CA ARG A 158 -5.97 9.91 2.67
C ARG A 158 -6.56 8.52 2.51
N HIS A 159 -6.60 8.01 1.28
CA HIS A 159 -7.07 6.67 0.93
C HIS A 159 -5.94 5.74 0.53
N ILE A 160 -6.20 4.43 0.67
CA ILE A 160 -5.35 3.38 0.11
C ILE A 160 -5.76 3.14 -1.34
N TRP A 161 -4.76 3.11 -2.25
CA TRP A 161 -4.95 2.93 -3.67
C TRP A 161 -4.45 1.58 -4.13
N ASP A 162 -5.15 0.96 -5.09
CA ASP A 162 -4.91 -0.39 -5.58
C ASP A 162 -3.47 -0.59 -6.07
N ALA A 163 -2.89 0.36 -6.82
CA ALA A 163 -1.54 0.18 -7.33
C ALA A 163 -0.48 0.14 -6.22
N GLY A 164 -0.66 0.89 -5.13
CA GLY A 164 0.23 0.82 -3.97
C GLY A 164 0.20 -0.56 -3.29
N VAL A 165 -1.00 -1.11 -3.09
CA VAL A 165 -1.20 -2.44 -2.49
C VAL A 165 -0.59 -3.55 -3.37
N VAL A 166 -0.85 -3.51 -4.69
CA VAL A 166 -0.36 -4.53 -5.64
C VAL A 166 1.15 -4.42 -5.80
N ALA A 167 1.71 -3.21 -5.92
CA ALA A 167 3.15 -2.99 -6.01
C ALA A 167 3.87 -3.49 -4.76
N LEU A 168 3.37 -3.16 -3.56
CA LEU A 168 3.91 -3.69 -2.32
C LEU A 168 3.86 -5.21 -2.29
N SER A 169 2.72 -5.81 -2.68
CA SER A 169 2.55 -7.26 -2.73
C SER A 169 3.54 -7.91 -3.70
N ALA A 170 3.76 -7.31 -4.88
CA ALA A 170 4.70 -7.81 -5.89
C ALA A 170 6.15 -7.76 -5.39
N VAL A 171 6.58 -6.64 -4.80
CA VAL A 171 7.93 -6.52 -4.23
C VAL A 171 8.12 -7.50 -3.06
N ALA A 172 7.18 -7.55 -2.11
CA ALA A 172 7.22 -8.50 -0.99
C ALA A 172 7.22 -9.96 -1.48
N GLY A 173 6.49 -10.25 -2.54
CA GLY A 173 6.41 -11.56 -3.18
C GLY A 173 7.77 -12.11 -3.60
N THR A 174 8.70 -11.25 -4.05
CA THR A 174 10.04 -11.67 -4.46
C THR A 174 10.81 -12.38 -3.34
N TYR A 175 10.53 -12.03 -2.09
CA TYR A 175 11.15 -12.63 -0.90
C TYR A 175 10.29 -13.71 -0.24
N LYS A 176 8.97 -13.50 -0.22
CA LYS A 176 8.03 -14.38 0.50
C LYS A 176 7.51 -15.54 -0.36
N PHE A 177 7.35 -15.30 -1.65
CA PHE A 177 6.75 -16.23 -2.62
C PHE A 177 7.55 -16.28 -3.92
N PRO A 178 8.87 -16.59 -3.87
CA PRO A 178 9.75 -16.52 -5.05
C PRO A 178 9.36 -17.51 -6.15
N GLN A 179 8.49 -18.48 -5.87
CA GLN A 179 7.98 -19.45 -6.86
C GLN A 179 6.86 -18.88 -7.75
N LEU A 180 6.24 -17.75 -7.38
CA LEU A 180 5.19 -17.14 -8.19
C LEU A 180 5.77 -16.51 -9.45
N GLU A 181 5.06 -16.66 -10.57
CA GLU A 181 5.45 -16.07 -11.86
C GLU A 181 5.62 -14.55 -11.76
N SER A 182 4.70 -13.87 -11.08
CA SER A 182 4.78 -12.43 -10.82
C SER A 182 6.07 -12.02 -10.10
N SER A 183 6.55 -12.87 -9.18
CA SER A 183 7.80 -12.64 -8.42
C SER A 183 9.05 -12.92 -9.25
N GLN A 184 8.96 -13.78 -10.28
CA GLN A 184 10.07 -14.13 -11.18
C GLN A 184 10.20 -13.17 -12.37
N HIS A 185 9.24 -12.26 -12.54
CA HIS A 185 9.27 -11.30 -13.63
C HIS A 185 10.53 -10.42 -13.60
N PRO A 186 11.15 -10.08 -14.75
CA PRO A 186 12.38 -9.29 -14.81
C PRO A 186 12.34 -7.98 -14.02
N CYS A 187 11.23 -7.25 -14.05
CA CYS A 187 11.03 -6.03 -13.26
C CYS A 187 11.26 -6.28 -11.76
N MET A 188 10.57 -7.28 -11.20
CA MET A 188 10.70 -7.64 -9.79
C MET A 188 12.10 -8.19 -9.46
N GLN A 189 12.70 -8.97 -10.34
CA GLN A 189 14.06 -9.49 -10.16
C GLN A 189 15.12 -8.38 -10.21
N THR A 190 14.89 -7.34 -11.01
CA THR A 190 15.79 -6.17 -11.04
C THR A 190 15.68 -5.37 -9.74
N LEU A 191 14.47 -5.09 -9.26
CA LEU A 191 14.27 -4.45 -7.95
C LEU A 191 14.89 -5.28 -6.83
N ARG A 192 14.65 -6.58 -6.79
CA ARG A 192 15.25 -7.47 -5.81
C ARG A 192 16.78 -7.39 -5.82
N ARG A 193 17.41 -7.44 -7.00
CA ARG A 193 18.86 -7.29 -7.11
C ARG A 193 19.35 -5.97 -6.55
N MET A 194 18.63 -4.85 -6.80
CA MET A 194 18.98 -3.56 -6.21
C MET A 194 18.98 -3.61 -4.69
N PHE A 195 17.92 -4.17 -4.11
CA PHE A 195 17.87 -4.38 -2.66
C PHE A 195 18.97 -5.36 -2.20
N ASP A 196 19.28 -6.41 -2.97
CA ASP A 196 20.22 -7.46 -2.57
C ASP A 196 21.70 -7.07 -2.69
N THR A 197 22.08 -6.18 -3.59
CA THR A 197 23.48 -5.84 -3.88
C THR A 197 23.98 -4.55 -3.22
N SER A 198 23.12 -3.81 -2.54
CA SER A 198 23.52 -2.56 -1.89
C SER A 198 24.31 -2.84 -0.60
N GLU A 199 25.64 -2.87 -0.70
CA GLU A 199 26.55 -3.06 0.44
C GLU A 199 26.61 -1.85 1.37
N SER A 200 26.44 -0.65 0.83
CA SER A 200 26.52 0.62 1.55
C SER A 200 25.19 1.12 2.13
N GLY A 201 24.14 0.33 2.00
CA GLY A 201 22.77 0.76 2.31
C GLY A 201 22.02 1.30 1.10
N MET A 202 20.72 1.50 1.25
CA MET A 202 19.84 1.96 0.19
C MET A 202 19.00 3.16 0.65
N ASN A 203 18.98 4.21 -0.15
CA ASN A 203 18.13 5.37 0.06
C ASN A 203 16.97 5.33 -0.94
N ILE A 204 15.77 5.26 -0.42
CA ILE A 204 14.52 5.18 -1.19
C ILE A 204 13.71 6.43 -0.91
N LEU A 205 13.25 7.10 -1.97
CA LEU A 205 12.37 8.26 -1.90
C LEU A 205 11.03 7.91 -2.51
N GLU A 206 9.95 8.11 -1.80
CA GLU A 206 8.59 7.98 -2.34
C GLU A 206 8.00 9.37 -2.60
N LEU A 207 7.51 9.59 -3.82
CA LEU A 207 6.80 10.82 -4.21
C LEU A 207 5.31 10.54 -4.30
N GLY A 208 4.48 11.35 -3.63
CA GLY A 208 3.03 11.17 -3.60
C GLY A 208 2.64 9.92 -2.81
N CYS A 209 3.12 9.81 -1.56
CA CYS A 209 2.93 8.62 -0.75
C CYS A 209 1.48 8.42 -0.25
N GLY A 210 0.64 9.47 -0.26
CA GLY A 210 -0.69 9.42 0.36
C GLY A 210 -0.62 8.96 1.81
N VAL A 211 -1.38 7.91 2.15
CA VAL A 211 -1.33 7.30 3.49
C VAL A 211 -0.05 6.51 3.77
N GLY A 212 0.81 6.31 2.76
CA GLY A 212 2.12 5.69 2.89
C GLY A 212 2.12 4.16 2.83
N ILE A 213 1.18 3.54 2.11
CA ILE A 213 1.09 2.08 2.00
C ILE A 213 2.36 1.44 1.44
N LEU A 214 2.96 2.04 0.40
CA LEU A 214 4.14 1.47 -0.25
C LEU A 214 5.40 1.66 0.61
N GLY A 215 5.67 2.87 1.10
CA GLY A 215 6.84 3.16 1.93
C GLY A 215 6.85 2.43 3.27
N THR A 216 5.72 2.48 4.02
CA THR A 216 5.60 1.75 5.29
C THR A 216 5.64 0.24 5.09
N GLY A 217 4.99 -0.25 4.02
CA GLY A 217 5.00 -1.66 3.66
C GLY A 217 6.39 -2.16 3.30
N LEU A 218 7.14 -1.41 2.49
CA LEU A 218 8.54 -1.74 2.17
C LEU A 218 9.41 -1.77 3.43
N CYS A 219 9.23 -0.82 4.34
CA CYS A 219 9.93 -0.82 5.63
C CYS A 219 9.63 -2.10 6.44
N ALA A 220 8.37 -2.56 6.44
CA ALA A 220 7.95 -3.77 7.14
C ALA A 220 8.50 -5.06 6.54
N VAL A 221 8.72 -5.12 5.21
CA VAL A 221 9.19 -6.32 4.49
C VAL A 221 10.67 -6.30 4.16
N TYR A 222 11.37 -5.18 4.36
CA TYR A 222 12.80 -5.08 4.08
C TYR A 222 13.57 -6.17 4.82
N PRO A 223 14.50 -6.88 4.16
CA PRO A 223 15.22 -7.99 4.76
C PRO A 223 16.02 -7.58 6.01
N ARG A 224 15.79 -8.27 7.13
CA ARG A 224 16.36 -7.94 8.45
C ARG A 224 17.79 -8.42 8.69
N ASP A 225 18.19 -9.41 7.94
CA ASP A 225 19.50 -10.04 8.01
C ASP A 225 20.60 -9.25 7.26
N ARG A 226 20.22 -8.08 6.74
CA ARG A 226 21.16 -7.19 6.07
C ARG A 226 21.89 -6.31 7.06
N ALA A 227 23.20 -6.26 6.88
CA ALA A 227 24.07 -5.37 7.66
C ALA A 227 23.93 -3.90 7.23
N ALA A 228 23.47 -3.66 6.00
CA ALA A 228 23.38 -2.33 5.42
C ALA A 228 22.07 -1.63 5.81
N ASP A 229 22.16 -0.35 6.16
CA ASP A 229 21.02 0.48 6.51
C ASP A 229 20.14 0.79 5.28
N CYS A 230 18.83 0.87 5.49
CA CYS A 230 17.90 1.37 4.49
C CYS A 230 17.20 2.63 5.00
N THR A 231 17.18 3.67 4.21
CA THR A 231 16.36 4.85 4.52
C THR A 231 15.23 4.97 3.50
N ILE A 232 14.01 5.04 3.99
CA ILE A 232 12.81 5.30 3.19
C ILE A 232 12.28 6.67 3.61
N LEU A 233 12.28 7.62 2.69
CA LEU A 233 11.68 8.94 2.88
C LEU A 233 10.38 9.00 2.08
N MET A 234 9.26 9.10 2.76
CA MET A 234 7.95 9.32 2.16
C MET A 234 7.72 10.81 1.99
N THR A 235 7.21 11.22 0.84
CA THR A 235 6.89 12.64 0.59
C THR A 235 5.53 12.81 -0.07
N ASP A 236 4.83 13.88 0.33
CA ASP A 236 3.55 14.31 -0.25
C ASP A 236 3.31 15.80 0.05
N LEU A 237 2.12 16.28 -0.24
CA LEU A 237 1.63 17.58 0.20
C LEU A 237 1.26 17.53 1.70
N ASP A 238 1.07 18.70 2.29
CA ASP A 238 0.74 18.87 3.71
C ASP A 238 -0.57 18.20 4.13
N GLU A 239 -1.51 18.03 3.21
CA GLU A 239 -2.79 17.36 3.49
C GLU A 239 -2.64 15.87 3.82
N ALA A 240 -1.60 15.20 3.31
CA ALA A 240 -1.31 13.79 3.58
C ALA A 240 -0.50 13.60 4.87
N GLU A 241 0.23 14.64 5.33
CA GLU A 241 1.22 14.55 6.41
C GLU A 241 0.68 13.87 7.67
N GLY A 242 -0.48 14.32 8.14
CA GLY A 242 -1.04 13.81 9.39
C GLY A 242 -1.26 12.29 9.35
N ARG A 243 -1.87 11.78 8.28
CA ARG A 243 -2.16 10.35 8.13
C ARG A 243 -0.89 9.54 7.83
N ALA A 244 0.00 10.02 6.98
CA ALA A 244 1.27 9.35 6.69
C ALA A 244 2.14 9.22 7.96
N GLN A 245 2.24 10.26 8.78
CA GLN A 245 2.98 10.22 10.04
C GLN A 245 2.31 9.31 11.09
N ALA A 246 0.96 9.28 11.16
CA ALA A 246 0.24 8.34 12.02
C ALA A 246 0.55 6.89 11.64
N ASN A 247 0.56 6.56 10.35
CA ASN A 247 0.90 5.23 9.85
C ASN A 247 2.38 4.85 10.11
N ILE A 248 3.31 5.81 10.03
CA ILE A 248 4.70 5.59 10.47
C ILE A 248 4.76 5.27 11.97
N ALA A 249 4.01 6.00 12.79
CA ALA A 249 3.97 5.76 14.24
C ALA A 249 3.35 4.39 14.55
N LEU A 250 2.26 4.02 13.88
CA LEU A 250 1.60 2.72 13.99
C LEU A 250 2.55 1.58 13.61
N LEU A 251 3.27 1.71 12.49
CA LEU A 251 4.29 0.74 12.08
C LEU A 251 5.36 0.56 13.16
N LYS A 252 5.90 1.66 13.71
CA LYS A 252 6.93 1.62 14.75
C LYS A 252 6.41 1.00 16.06
N HIS A 253 5.14 1.25 16.39
CA HIS A 253 4.50 0.68 17.58
C HIS A 253 4.33 -0.84 17.44
N ASN A 254 3.76 -1.29 16.33
CA ASN A 254 3.44 -2.71 16.09
C ASN A 254 4.68 -3.58 15.84
N HIS A 255 5.76 -2.97 15.39
CA HIS A 255 7.03 -3.61 15.10
C HIS A 255 8.16 -3.12 16.02
N SER A 256 7.85 -2.77 17.28
CA SER A 256 8.82 -2.31 18.26
C SER A 256 9.93 -3.34 18.52
N GLY A 257 11.16 -2.86 18.70
CA GLY A 257 12.36 -3.67 18.90
C GLY A 257 13.02 -4.10 17.58
N SER A 258 13.69 -5.25 17.56
CA SER A 258 14.46 -5.77 16.41
C SER A 258 13.60 -6.20 15.19
N GLN A 259 12.33 -5.83 15.17
CA GLN A 259 11.40 -6.32 14.14
C GLN A 259 11.45 -5.57 12.81
N LEU A 260 11.87 -4.30 12.76
CA LEU A 260 12.01 -3.51 11.54
C LEU A 260 13.38 -3.65 10.85
N GLY A 261 14.32 -4.41 11.44
CA GLY A 261 15.68 -4.49 10.93
C GLY A 261 16.40 -3.12 10.99
N ASN A 262 17.27 -2.86 10.02
CA ASN A 262 18.00 -1.59 9.88
C ASN A 262 17.29 -0.58 8.98
N ALA A 263 16.00 -0.72 8.74
CA ALA A 263 15.24 0.22 7.93
C ALA A 263 14.78 1.41 8.78
N THR A 264 15.05 2.62 8.29
CA THR A 264 14.57 3.89 8.86
C THR A 264 13.52 4.49 7.94
N ILE A 265 12.36 4.86 8.49
CA ILE A 265 11.30 5.51 7.74
C ILE A 265 11.07 6.92 8.25
N LEU A 266 10.98 7.87 7.32
CA LEU A 266 10.85 9.31 7.54
C LEU A 266 9.74 9.88 6.66
N TYR A 267 9.30 11.09 6.97
CA TYR A 267 8.37 11.88 6.15
C TYR A 267 8.84 13.32 6.02
N GLU A 268 8.64 13.91 4.83
CA GLU A 268 8.88 15.33 4.56
C GLU A 268 7.87 15.82 3.50
N ASN A 269 7.35 17.04 3.67
CA ASN A 269 6.47 17.64 2.66
C ASN A 269 7.25 18.01 1.40
N LEU A 270 6.75 17.62 0.23
CA LEU A 270 7.32 17.96 -1.06
C LEU A 270 6.24 18.28 -2.10
N ASN A 271 6.12 19.54 -2.44
CA ASN A 271 5.33 19.97 -3.60
C ASN A 271 6.17 19.86 -4.88
N TRP A 272 5.68 19.12 -5.88
CA TRP A 272 6.38 18.89 -7.14
C TRP A 272 6.65 20.18 -7.94
N GLU A 273 5.81 21.21 -7.80
CA GLU A 273 6.09 22.53 -8.38
C GLU A 273 7.36 23.18 -7.79
N HIS A 274 7.65 22.90 -6.53
CA HIS A 274 8.91 23.30 -5.91
C HIS A 274 10.03 22.31 -6.30
N GLY A 275 9.73 21.03 -6.31
CA GLY A 275 10.69 19.97 -6.65
C GLY A 275 11.31 20.15 -8.04
N ARG A 276 10.51 20.45 -9.08
CA ARG A 276 11.01 20.71 -10.45
C ARG A 276 11.96 21.90 -10.57
N GLN A 277 11.96 22.77 -9.58
CA GLN A 277 12.88 23.92 -9.49
C GLN A 277 14.11 23.59 -8.63
N GLY A 278 14.30 22.32 -8.21
CA GLY A 278 15.38 21.91 -7.31
C GLY A 278 15.20 22.41 -5.87
N ARG A 279 14.03 22.92 -5.51
CA ARG A 279 13.73 23.38 -4.15
C ARG A 279 13.23 22.22 -3.31
N PHE A 280 14.16 21.49 -2.74
CA PHE A 280 13.92 20.36 -1.86
C PHE A 280 14.06 20.73 -0.39
N GLY A 281 13.37 20.03 0.48
CA GLY A 281 13.54 20.13 1.92
C GLY A 281 14.82 19.45 2.42
N PRO A 282 15.13 19.58 3.71
CA PRO A 282 16.41 19.14 4.29
C PRO A 282 16.62 17.62 4.19
N GLU A 283 15.57 16.80 4.35
CA GLU A 283 15.74 15.35 4.30
C GLU A 283 15.96 14.86 2.86
N VAL A 284 15.25 15.44 1.87
CA VAL A 284 15.50 15.12 0.45
C VAL A 284 16.91 15.54 0.04
N GLN A 285 17.41 16.70 0.49
CA GLN A 285 18.76 17.21 0.14
C GLN A 285 19.89 16.44 0.84
N ARG A 286 19.61 15.75 1.94
CA ARG A 286 20.63 15.18 2.82
C ARG A 286 21.40 14.03 2.21
N ARG A 287 20.79 13.32 1.24
CA ARG A 287 21.35 12.08 0.69
C ARG A 287 21.04 11.88 -0.79
N ARG A 288 21.84 11.05 -1.41
CA ARG A 288 21.59 10.53 -2.76
C ARG A 288 20.50 9.45 -2.72
N TRP A 289 19.59 9.47 -3.68
CA TRP A 289 18.47 8.56 -3.78
C TRP A 289 18.74 7.49 -4.84
N ASP A 290 18.81 6.22 -4.42
CA ASP A 290 19.10 5.08 -5.28
C ASP A 290 17.86 4.61 -6.05
N LEU A 291 16.68 4.77 -5.43
CA LEU A 291 15.38 4.43 -5.99
C LEU A 291 14.35 5.49 -5.62
N VAL A 292 13.60 5.96 -6.60
CA VAL A 292 12.41 6.78 -6.39
C VAL A 292 11.17 5.92 -6.66
N LEU A 293 10.21 5.96 -5.74
CA LEU A 293 8.96 5.21 -5.81
C LEU A 293 7.81 6.14 -6.13
N LEU A 294 6.87 5.65 -6.93
CA LEU A 294 5.62 6.30 -7.30
C LEU A 294 4.51 5.24 -7.29
N SER A 295 3.39 5.53 -6.65
CA SER A 295 2.20 4.68 -6.78
C SER A 295 0.95 5.53 -6.95
N ASP A 296 0.17 5.25 -8.00
CA ASP A 296 -1.10 5.93 -8.36
C ASP A 296 -1.02 7.48 -8.41
N CYS A 297 0.15 8.03 -8.78
CA CYS A 297 0.39 9.49 -8.84
C CYS A 297 0.12 10.11 -10.21
N THR A 298 -0.34 9.32 -11.22
CA THR A 298 -0.41 9.75 -12.62
C THR A 298 -1.79 10.21 -13.07
N TYR A 299 -2.78 10.10 -12.22
CA TYR A 299 -4.20 10.36 -12.52
C TYR A 299 -4.50 11.82 -12.93
N ASN A 300 -3.71 12.79 -12.46
CA ASN A 300 -3.86 14.19 -12.79
C ASN A 300 -2.80 14.64 -13.80
N VAL A 301 -3.17 14.74 -15.06
CA VAL A 301 -2.26 15.09 -16.16
C VAL A 301 -1.67 16.48 -16.05
N ASP A 302 -2.33 17.40 -15.36
CA ASP A 302 -1.86 18.78 -15.21
C ASP A 302 -0.62 18.88 -14.33
N VAL A 303 -0.43 17.93 -13.43
CA VAL A 303 0.75 17.89 -12.52
C VAL A 303 1.89 17.01 -13.05
N LEU A 304 1.69 16.25 -14.14
CA LEU A 304 2.75 15.39 -14.71
C LEU A 304 4.01 16.17 -15.10
N PRO A 305 3.93 17.39 -15.70
CA PRO A 305 5.14 18.16 -15.98
C PRO A 305 5.94 18.52 -14.72
N ALA A 306 5.26 18.77 -13.60
CA ALA A 306 5.92 19.06 -12.32
C ALA A 306 6.53 17.79 -11.73
N LEU A 307 5.85 16.66 -11.82
CA LEU A 307 6.35 15.36 -11.39
C LEU A 307 7.62 14.97 -12.15
N VAL A 308 7.57 14.96 -13.49
CA VAL A 308 8.73 14.60 -14.33
C VAL A 308 9.89 15.57 -14.13
N GLY A 309 9.61 16.88 -14.01
CA GLY A 309 10.62 17.87 -13.66
C GLY A 309 11.25 17.65 -12.29
N THR A 310 10.48 17.19 -11.29
CA THR A 310 10.98 16.82 -9.96
C THR A 310 11.90 15.60 -10.04
N LEU A 311 11.55 14.58 -10.80
CA LEU A 311 12.39 13.41 -11.03
C LEU A 311 13.73 13.80 -11.69
N SER A 312 13.72 14.70 -12.69
CA SER A 312 14.92 15.18 -13.36
C SER A 312 15.79 16.03 -12.42
N ALA A 313 15.19 16.90 -11.59
CA ALA A 313 15.92 17.68 -10.60
C ALA A 313 16.55 16.79 -9.50
N LEU A 314 15.87 15.71 -9.09
CA LEU A 314 16.43 14.70 -8.17
C LEU A 314 17.62 13.97 -8.79
N HIS A 315 17.52 13.59 -10.07
CA HIS A 315 18.65 12.99 -10.80
C HIS A 315 19.86 13.95 -10.81
N ASP A 316 19.65 15.22 -11.16
CA ASP A 316 20.73 16.22 -11.18
C ASP A 316 21.38 16.39 -9.79
N ALA A 317 20.58 16.42 -8.73
CA ALA A 317 21.07 16.46 -7.35
C ALA A 317 21.89 15.20 -7.00
N ASN A 318 21.42 14.01 -7.39
CA ASN A 318 22.13 12.75 -7.21
C ASN A 318 23.50 12.76 -7.90
N VAL A 319 23.55 13.22 -9.15
CA VAL A 319 24.80 13.34 -9.93
C VAL A 319 25.77 14.32 -9.28
N GLN A 320 25.27 15.46 -8.79
CA GLN A 320 26.12 16.44 -8.07
C GLN A 320 26.69 15.85 -6.79
N GLN A 321 25.91 15.12 -6.01
CA GLN A 321 26.39 14.45 -4.78
C GLN A 321 27.39 13.33 -5.10
N ALA A 322 27.15 12.52 -6.14
CA ALA A 322 28.09 11.48 -6.57
C ALA A 322 29.45 12.07 -6.96
N ARG A 323 29.46 13.19 -7.69
CA ARG A 323 30.69 13.92 -8.05
C ARG A 323 31.45 14.41 -6.83
N ALA A 324 30.73 14.85 -5.80
CA ALA A 324 31.35 15.38 -4.58
C ALA A 324 31.97 14.28 -3.69
N THR A 325 31.39 13.07 -3.70
CA THR A 325 31.81 11.95 -2.83
C THR A 325 32.80 11.00 -3.50
N ASP A 326 32.52 10.57 -4.71
CA ASP A 326 33.20 9.42 -5.32
C ASP A 326 34.25 9.83 -6.38
N GLY A 327 34.24 11.10 -6.82
CA GLY A 327 35.15 11.61 -7.87
C GLY A 327 34.93 10.98 -9.25
N ASP A 328 34.13 9.94 -9.36
CA ASP A 328 33.81 9.23 -10.61
C ASP A 328 32.40 9.57 -11.08
N THR A 329 32.29 10.19 -12.24
CA THR A 329 31.06 10.74 -12.78
C THR A 329 30.30 9.76 -13.67
N ASN A 330 30.88 8.62 -14.00
CA ASN A 330 30.39 7.80 -15.13
C ASN A 330 29.45 6.65 -14.76
N ALA A 331 29.09 6.47 -13.50
CA ALA A 331 28.41 5.23 -13.06
C ALA A 331 27.12 5.41 -12.28
N PHE A 332 26.67 6.63 -11.97
CA PHE A 332 25.45 6.77 -11.16
C PHE A 332 24.19 6.90 -12.01
N ALA A 333 23.33 5.92 -11.87
CA ALA A 333 22.01 5.93 -12.47
C ALA A 333 20.92 6.14 -11.38
N THR A 334 20.03 7.11 -11.60
CA THR A 334 18.82 7.23 -10.81
C THR A 334 17.76 6.32 -11.37
N ARG A 335 17.11 5.52 -10.51
CA ARG A 335 16.02 4.63 -10.91
C ARG A 335 14.69 5.08 -10.33
N VAL A 336 13.63 4.89 -11.12
CA VAL A 336 12.26 5.20 -10.74
C VAL A 336 11.41 3.96 -10.93
N PHE A 337 10.78 3.52 -9.86
CA PHE A 337 9.74 2.49 -9.92
C PHE A 337 8.38 3.16 -9.82
N LEU A 338 7.59 3.02 -10.86
CA LEU A 338 6.22 3.51 -10.95
C LEU A 338 5.27 2.32 -10.96
N ALA A 339 4.27 2.35 -10.10
CA ALA A 339 3.09 1.50 -10.18
C ALA A 339 1.85 2.37 -10.41
N THR A 340 1.01 2.02 -11.37
CA THR A 340 -0.20 2.77 -11.67
C THR A 340 -1.32 1.84 -12.09
N LYS A 341 -2.54 2.17 -11.69
CA LYS A 341 -3.78 1.61 -12.20
C LYS A 341 -4.31 2.61 -13.24
N PRO A 342 -4.16 2.34 -14.55
CA PRO A 342 -4.59 3.29 -15.58
C PRO A 342 -6.09 3.55 -15.47
N ARG A 343 -6.48 4.81 -15.31
CA ARG A 343 -7.87 5.23 -15.20
C ARG A 343 -8.32 6.04 -16.42
N HIS A 344 -7.37 6.72 -17.08
CA HIS A 344 -7.66 7.55 -18.23
C HIS A 344 -6.53 7.50 -19.27
N ALA A 345 -6.90 7.47 -20.56
CA ALA A 345 -5.93 7.41 -21.65
C ALA A 345 -4.92 8.57 -21.67
N SER A 346 -5.27 9.73 -21.11
CA SER A 346 -4.36 10.89 -21.02
C SER A 346 -3.15 10.67 -20.13
N GLU A 347 -3.19 9.72 -19.20
CA GLU A 347 -2.07 9.39 -18.31
C GLU A 347 -0.84 8.88 -19.09
N THR A 348 -1.06 8.34 -20.30
CA THR A 348 0.01 7.92 -21.21
C THR A 348 0.96 9.04 -21.61
N ALA A 349 0.56 10.31 -21.45
CA ALA A 349 1.43 11.47 -21.68
C ALA A 349 2.70 11.45 -20.81
N LEU A 350 2.65 10.82 -19.64
CA LEU A 350 3.82 10.64 -18.77
C LEU A 350 5.01 10.03 -19.52
N PHE A 351 4.79 8.98 -20.32
CA PHE A 351 5.87 8.25 -20.98
C PHE A 351 6.64 9.13 -21.97
N GLY A 352 5.91 9.93 -22.76
CA GLY A 352 6.51 10.88 -23.67
C GLY A 352 7.30 11.99 -22.95
N MET A 353 6.80 12.46 -21.81
CA MET A 353 7.52 13.42 -20.97
C MET A 353 8.78 12.80 -20.37
N MET A 354 8.71 11.58 -19.83
CA MET A 354 9.87 10.87 -19.30
C MET A 354 10.95 10.67 -20.38
N GLU A 355 10.57 10.22 -21.58
CA GLU A 355 11.50 10.04 -22.70
C GLU A 355 12.17 11.36 -23.10
N SER A 356 11.39 12.46 -23.20
CA SER A 356 11.92 13.78 -23.57
C SER A 356 12.92 14.32 -22.55
N GLU A 357 12.81 13.92 -21.28
CA GLU A 357 13.73 14.26 -20.20
C GLU A 357 14.90 13.25 -20.06
N GLY A 358 15.01 12.29 -20.98
CA GLY A 358 16.10 11.32 -21.02
C GLY A 358 15.94 10.11 -20.10
N TRP A 359 14.75 9.89 -19.55
CA TRP A 359 14.42 8.66 -18.85
C TRP A 359 14.15 7.55 -19.85
N ARG A 360 14.69 6.36 -19.61
CA ARG A 360 14.43 5.17 -20.42
C ARG A 360 13.72 4.11 -19.60
N THR A 361 12.75 3.44 -20.15
CA THR A 361 12.11 2.28 -19.55
C THR A 361 13.07 1.09 -19.63
N LEU A 362 13.40 0.49 -18.48
CA LEU A 362 14.19 -0.72 -18.39
C LEU A 362 13.32 -1.97 -18.46
N GLU A 363 12.25 -1.97 -17.64
CA GLU A 363 11.37 -3.13 -17.46
C GLU A 363 9.93 -2.65 -17.30
N THR A 364 9.00 -3.49 -17.73
CA THR A 364 7.56 -3.28 -17.54
C THR A 364 6.94 -4.58 -17.09
N GLN A 365 6.06 -4.52 -16.08
CA GLN A 365 5.25 -5.66 -15.65
C GLN A 365 3.81 -5.23 -15.51
N ILE A 366 2.89 -6.04 -16.03
CA ILE A 366 1.45 -5.81 -15.91
C ILE A 366 0.88 -6.96 -15.08
N LEU A 367 0.21 -6.63 -13.99
CA LEU A 367 -0.53 -7.59 -13.19
C LEU A 367 -2.03 -7.34 -13.36
N PRO A 368 -2.79 -8.35 -13.75
CA PRO A 368 -4.24 -8.21 -13.82
C PRO A 368 -4.79 -7.96 -12.41
N LEU A 369 -5.70 -7.00 -12.32
CA LEU A 369 -6.46 -6.72 -11.12
C LEU A 369 -7.86 -7.32 -11.32
N PRO A 370 -8.19 -8.42 -10.62
CA PRO A 370 -9.49 -9.03 -10.78
C PRO A 370 -10.57 -8.17 -10.13
N VAL A 371 -11.46 -7.63 -10.95
CA VAL A 371 -12.59 -6.81 -10.52
C VAL A 371 -13.88 -7.60 -10.72
N LEU A 372 -14.68 -7.73 -9.67
CA LEU A 372 -15.93 -8.45 -9.72
C LEU A 372 -17.00 -7.66 -10.49
N GLY A 373 -17.54 -8.26 -11.55
CA GLY A 373 -18.68 -7.71 -12.29
C GLY A 373 -18.35 -6.45 -13.12
N ALA A 374 -17.08 -6.20 -13.41
CA ALA A 374 -16.61 -5.11 -14.24
C ALA A 374 -15.63 -5.59 -15.32
N GLU A 375 -15.26 -4.68 -16.24
CA GLU A 375 -14.19 -4.96 -17.20
C GLU A 375 -12.87 -5.25 -16.46
N PRO A 376 -12.03 -6.15 -17.00
CA PRO A 376 -10.73 -6.44 -16.42
C PRO A 376 -9.88 -5.18 -16.29
N GLU A 377 -9.35 -4.95 -15.09
CA GLU A 377 -8.40 -3.87 -14.82
C GLU A 377 -7.00 -4.46 -14.63
N SER A 378 -6.00 -3.59 -14.63
CA SER A 378 -4.61 -3.98 -14.39
C SER A 378 -3.87 -2.93 -13.59
N VAL A 379 -2.85 -3.39 -12.86
CA VAL A 379 -1.80 -2.53 -12.33
C VAL A 379 -0.57 -2.70 -13.21
N GLU A 380 -0.10 -1.60 -13.73
CA GLU A 380 1.09 -1.53 -14.58
C GLU A 380 2.25 -1.02 -13.75
N MET A 381 3.37 -1.73 -13.81
CA MET A 381 4.59 -1.38 -13.09
C MET A 381 5.72 -1.16 -14.09
N TYR A 382 6.43 -0.06 -13.93
CA TYR A 382 7.51 0.38 -14.80
C TYR A 382 8.76 0.66 -13.98
N LEU A 383 9.90 0.21 -14.47
CA LEU A 383 11.20 0.61 -13.96
C LEU A 383 11.89 1.49 -15.00
N PHE A 384 12.12 2.75 -14.64
CA PHE A 384 12.86 3.71 -15.47
C PHE A 384 14.26 3.92 -14.91
N GLU A 385 15.15 4.38 -15.80
CA GLU A 385 16.52 4.77 -15.47
C GLU A 385 16.93 6.03 -16.23
N LYS A 386 17.65 6.93 -15.57
CA LYS A 386 18.37 8.05 -16.15
C LYS A 386 19.81 8.01 -15.70
N VAL A 387 20.75 8.20 -16.66
CA VAL A 387 22.22 8.08 -16.46
C VAL A 387 22.88 9.42 -16.64
#